data_c5205a2dc846308433177a5588189eb0
#
_entry.id   c5205a2dc846308433177a5588189eb0
#
_cell.length_a   1.000
_cell.length_b   1.000
_cell.length_c   1.000
_cell.angle_alpha   90.00
_cell.angle_beta   90.00
_cell.angle_gamma   90.00
#
_symmetry.space_group_name_H-M   'P 1'
#
loop_
_entity.id
_entity.type
_entity.pdbx_description
1 polymer ?
#
loop_
_entity_poly.entity_id
_entity_poly.type
_entity_poly.pdbx_seq_one_letter_code
_entity_poly.pdbx_strand_id
1 'polypeptide(L)'
;MGYISTIKTAVQLFPFLAFLLTLPYMILNYRKYGSVNKLRVLIFYSFILYLMTVYLLVILPLPDPSKIHTSYSEMVNLQPFAFVVDFFKKSPFDLAQTGTWIQALKHPTFYVPAFNVLMLIPFGMYLRYYFKCGFKKTILLTALFSLFLELTQLSGLYFMYPGPYRLADVDDIIQNTTGCGVGYLLGWFLVWLLPTRDEIDEHSFRVGTRVSGFRMGLAFLIDFVMLSLLYAVIERLETIPYVAVLAVYFALIPLWRGKTLGMALLKFRLHFDKQKWLRTIWRGILVVGYFYLIPQGLFYLISLLNSDLTDNSLLTLSMILLLFFALLLYLILTLAIVLLNRRFPFDRLAGAEYESTVRVKKELLKDETESSK
;
A
#
# COMPACT_ATOMS: atom_id res chain seq x y z
N MET A 1 -18.95 4.90 21.81
CA MET A 1 -18.79 3.85 20.77
C MET A 1 -18.19 2.62 21.43
N GLY A 2 -18.70 1.41 21.11
CA GLY A 2 -18.06 0.17 21.58
C GLY A 2 -16.87 -0.22 20.72
N TYR A 3 -15.98 -1.06 21.22
CA TYR A 3 -14.79 -1.57 20.47
C TYR A 3 -15.14 -2.08 19.06
N ILE A 4 -16.28 -2.76 18.91
CA ILE A 4 -16.75 -3.29 17.61
C ILE A 4 -17.03 -2.18 16.60
N SER A 5 -17.64 -1.05 17.02
CA SER A 5 -17.91 0.07 16.12
C SER A 5 -16.63 0.76 15.66
N THR A 6 -15.63 0.85 16.53
CA THR A 6 -14.29 1.38 16.18
C THR A 6 -13.58 0.51 15.16
N ILE A 7 -13.62 -0.83 15.33
CA ILE A 7 -13.06 -1.76 14.36
C ILE A 7 -13.77 -1.64 12.99
N LYS A 8 -15.10 -1.52 12.98
CA LYS A 8 -15.86 -1.28 11.74
C LYS A 8 -15.41 0.02 11.04
N THR A 9 -15.22 1.10 11.80
CA THR A 9 -14.70 2.37 11.25
C THR A 9 -13.31 2.19 10.62
N ALA A 10 -12.41 1.44 11.28
CA ALA A 10 -11.10 1.12 10.72
C ALA A 10 -11.22 0.36 9.39
N VAL A 11 -12.06 -0.67 9.32
CA VAL A 11 -12.29 -1.45 8.11
C VAL A 11 -12.89 -0.60 6.98
N GLN A 12 -13.78 0.35 7.30
CA GLN A 12 -14.37 1.25 6.31
C GLN A 12 -13.38 2.30 5.76
N LEU A 13 -12.49 2.82 6.59
CA LEU A 13 -11.47 3.79 6.18
C LEU A 13 -10.26 3.14 5.49
N PHE A 14 -10.01 1.86 5.76
CA PHE A 14 -8.84 1.15 5.24
C PHE A 14 -8.71 1.16 3.71
N PRO A 15 -9.77 0.98 2.89
CA PRO A 15 -9.64 1.03 1.43
C PRO A 15 -9.06 2.34 0.90
N PHE A 16 -9.38 3.49 1.52
CA PHE A 16 -8.84 4.79 1.13
C PHE A 16 -7.34 4.88 1.44
N LEU A 17 -6.94 4.46 2.64
CA LEU A 17 -5.52 4.42 3.02
C LEU A 17 -4.75 3.42 2.17
N ALA A 18 -5.31 2.23 1.92
CA ALA A 18 -4.72 1.22 1.06
C ALA A 18 -4.53 1.74 -0.36
N PHE A 19 -5.53 2.43 -0.93
CA PHE A 19 -5.43 3.04 -2.25
C PHE A 19 -4.28 4.06 -2.32
N LEU A 20 -4.18 4.96 -1.34
CA LEU A 20 -3.12 5.97 -1.26
C LEU A 20 -1.72 5.32 -1.19
N LEU A 21 -1.57 4.23 -0.44
CA LEU A 21 -0.30 3.55 -0.23
C LEU A 21 0.07 2.58 -1.37
N THR A 22 -0.90 2.16 -2.19
CA THR A 22 -0.68 1.12 -3.21
C THR A 22 0.39 1.53 -4.22
N LEU A 23 0.29 2.72 -4.80
CA LEU A 23 1.25 3.15 -5.84
C LEU A 23 2.68 3.30 -5.30
N PRO A 24 2.94 4.02 -4.19
CA PRO A 24 4.27 4.06 -3.57
C PRO A 24 4.80 2.67 -3.20
N TYR A 25 3.97 1.83 -2.61
CA TYR A 25 4.35 0.47 -2.23
C TYR A 25 4.78 -0.38 -3.44
N MET A 26 4.02 -0.33 -4.52
CA MET A 26 4.33 -1.05 -5.76
C MET A 26 5.64 -0.56 -6.38
N ILE A 27 5.85 0.76 -6.46
CA ILE A 27 7.09 1.35 -6.97
C ILE A 27 8.29 0.86 -6.15
N LEU A 28 8.21 0.91 -4.82
CA LEU A 28 9.28 0.46 -3.93
C LEU A 28 9.61 -1.03 -4.13
N ASN A 29 8.59 -1.90 -4.25
CA ASN A 29 8.79 -3.32 -4.48
C ASN A 29 9.41 -3.60 -5.87
N TYR A 30 8.91 -2.98 -6.93
CA TYR A 30 9.51 -3.14 -8.25
C TYR A 30 10.95 -2.61 -8.34
N ARG A 31 11.25 -1.49 -7.66
CA ARG A 31 12.62 -0.96 -7.59
C ARG A 31 13.57 -1.90 -6.87
N LYS A 32 13.12 -2.52 -5.79
CA LYS A 32 13.97 -3.36 -4.94
C LYS A 32 14.07 -4.79 -5.48
N TYR A 33 12.95 -5.41 -5.83
CA TYR A 33 12.86 -6.83 -6.14
C TYR A 33 12.54 -7.13 -7.61
N GLY A 34 12.05 -6.17 -8.36
CA GLY A 34 11.56 -6.38 -9.73
C GLY A 34 10.20 -7.06 -9.83
N SER A 35 9.61 -7.41 -8.70
CA SER A 35 8.30 -8.06 -8.62
C SER A 35 7.54 -7.66 -7.36
N VAL A 36 6.26 -7.95 -7.32
CA VAL A 36 5.39 -7.78 -6.14
C VAL A 36 4.93 -9.17 -5.69
N ASN A 37 5.32 -9.56 -4.48
CA ASN A 37 4.95 -10.84 -3.89
C ASN A 37 3.61 -10.73 -3.15
N LYS A 38 2.67 -11.66 -3.41
CA LYS A 38 1.31 -11.64 -2.82
C LYS A 38 1.33 -11.75 -1.29
N LEU A 39 2.18 -12.61 -0.72
CA LEU A 39 2.29 -12.77 0.73
C LEU A 39 2.84 -11.50 1.39
N ARG A 40 3.84 -10.85 0.77
CA ARG A 40 4.36 -9.56 1.24
C ARG A 40 3.29 -8.47 1.20
N VAL A 41 2.47 -8.43 0.16
CA VAL A 41 1.32 -7.51 0.06
C VAL A 41 0.36 -7.75 1.21
N LEU A 42 -0.03 -9.02 1.44
CA LEU A 42 -0.94 -9.39 2.53
C LEU A 42 -0.39 -8.95 3.90
N ILE A 43 0.88 -9.27 4.19
CA ILE A 43 1.53 -8.90 5.46
C ILE A 43 1.57 -7.36 5.62
N PHE A 44 1.93 -6.63 4.56
CA PHE A 44 2.01 -5.17 4.62
C PHE A 44 0.65 -4.53 4.89
N TYR A 45 -0.38 -4.90 4.13
CA TYR A 45 -1.70 -4.29 4.29
C TYR A 45 -2.40 -4.74 5.57
N SER A 46 -2.21 -5.99 6.02
CA SER A 46 -2.71 -6.44 7.32
C SER A 46 -2.04 -5.70 8.48
N PHE A 47 -0.74 -5.40 8.36
CA PHE A 47 -0.03 -4.58 9.35
C PHE A 47 -0.55 -3.13 9.38
N ILE A 48 -0.78 -2.51 8.23
CA ILE A 48 -1.34 -1.15 8.15
C ILE A 48 -2.77 -1.10 8.73
N LEU A 49 -3.62 -2.07 8.36
CA LEU A 49 -4.96 -2.18 8.92
C LEU A 49 -4.93 -2.36 10.44
N TYR A 50 -4.04 -3.19 10.93
CA TYR A 50 -3.81 -3.41 12.35
C TYR A 50 -3.39 -2.12 13.07
N LEU A 51 -2.36 -1.41 12.56
CA LEU A 51 -1.90 -0.14 13.16
C LEU A 51 -3.01 0.93 13.17
N MET A 52 -3.78 1.04 12.08
CA MET A 52 -4.92 1.95 12.00
C MET A 52 -6.00 1.57 13.03
N THR A 53 -6.26 0.27 13.20
CA THR A 53 -7.23 -0.23 14.19
C THR A 53 -6.77 0.11 15.62
N VAL A 54 -5.50 -0.15 15.94
CA VAL A 54 -4.91 0.21 17.26
C VAL A 54 -5.03 1.70 17.52
N TYR A 55 -4.65 2.53 16.54
CA TYR A 55 -4.73 3.98 16.66
C TYR A 55 -6.16 4.46 16.92
N LEU A 56 -7.13 3.96 16.15
CA LEU A 56 -8.54 4.32 16.34
C LEU A 56 -9.13 3.79 17.66
N LEU A 57 -8.72 2.60 18.12
CA LEU A 57 -9.16 2.05 19.43
C LEU A 57 -8.68 2.91 20.59
N VAL A 58 -7.49 3.49 20.48
CA VAL A 58 -6.92 4.35 21.51
C VAL A 58 -7.57 5.74 21.50
N ILE A 59 -7.89 6.29 20.31
CA ILE A 59 -8.38 7.66 20.18
C ILE A 59 -9.90 7.79 20.30
N LEU A 60 -10.65 6.82 19.78
CA LEU A 60 -12.12 6.88 19.80
C LEU A 60 -12.72 6.35 21.12
N PRO A 61 -13.89 6.84 21.55
CA PRO A 61 -14.67 7.92 20.93
C PRO A 61 -14.11 9.31 21.23
N LEU A 62 -14.20 10.21 20.27
CA LEU A 62 -13.86 11.61 20.47
C LEU A 62 -14.96 12.27 21.32
N PRO A 63 -14.61 12.97 22.42
CA PRO A 63 -15.57 13.70 23.23
C PRO A 63 -15.99 15.00 22.52
N ASP A 64 -17.05 15.62 23.04
CA ASP A 64 -17.44 16.96 22.66
C ASP A 64 -16.39 17.98 23.14
N PRO A 65 -15.81 18.81 22.27
CA PRO A 65 -14.78 19.79 22.65
C PRO A 65 -15.24 20.75 23.76
N SER A 66 -16.54 21.08 23.82
CA SER A 66 -17.12 21.95 24.83
C SER A 66 -17.11 21.37 26.24
N LYS A 67 -16.89 20.07 26.39
CA LYS A 67 -16.89 19.35 27.68
C LYS A 67 -15.49 19.15 28.24
N ILE A 68 -14.44 19.60 27.53
CA ILE A 68 -13.05 19.41 27.94
C ILE A 68 -12.58 20.69 28.64
N HIS A 69 -12.42 20.56 29.96
CA HIS A 69 -11.93 21.65 30.83
C HIS A 69 -10.76 21.16 31.72
N THR A 70 -10.09 20.07 31.30
CA THR A 70 -9.05 19.39 32.07
C THR A 70 -7.71 20.08 31.93
N SER A 71 -6.95 20.15 33.02
CA SER A 71 -5.55 20.62 33.05
C SER A 71 -4.60 19.48 32.69
N TYR A 72 -3.47 19.80 32.06
CA TYR A 72 -2.41 18.83 31.74
C TYR A 72 -1.87 18.12 32.99
N SER A 73 -1.75 18.83 34.12
CA SER A 73 -1.25 18.26 35.36
C SER A 73 -2.17 17.21 36.00
N GLU A 74 -3.46 17.30 35.72
CA GLU A 74 -4.48 16.37 36.23
C GLU A 74 -4.63 15.11 35.37
N MET A 75 -4.15 15.18 34.13
CA MET A 75 -4.32 14.15 33.11
C MET A 75 -3.02 13.38 32.83
N VAL A 76 -2.14 13.27 33.80
CA VAL A 76 -0.91 12.48 33.73
C VAL A 76 -0.78 11.61 34.98
N ASN A 77 -0.68 10.30 34.78
CA ASN A 77 -0.32 9.34 35.83
C ASN A 77 1.08 8.76 35.56
N LEU A 78 2.00 9.05 36.48
CA LEU A 78 3.37 8.53 36.41
C LEU A 78 3.66 7.44 37.45
N GLN A 79 2.65 6.95 38.16
CA GLN A 79 2.83 5.88 39.17
C GLN A 79 2.80 4.52 38.47
N PRO A 80 3.93 3.82 38.37
CA PRO A 80 3.96 2.51 37.74
C PRO A 80 3.26 1.46 38.61
N PHE A 81 2.54 0.54 37.97
CA PHE A 81 1.77 -0.55 38.58
C PHE A 81 0.57 -0.10 39.43
N ALA A 82 0.08 1.13 39.23
CA ALA A 82 -1.14 1.62 39.88
C ALA A 82 -2.35 0.74 39.55
N PHE A 83 -2.43 0.18 38.34
CA PHE A 83 -3.49 -0.74 37.93
C PHE A 83 -3.59 -2.00 38.79
N VAL A 84 -2.46 -2.50 39.32
CA VAL A 84 -2.44 -3.67 40.24
C VAL A 84 -3.08 -3.29 41.57
N VAL A 85 -2.69 -2.13 42.13
CA VAL A 85 -3.26 -1.63 43.36
C VAL A 85 -4.76 -1.38 43.21
N ASP A 86 -5.15 -0.78 42.10
CA ASP A 86 -6.55 -0.49 41.78
C ASP A 86 -7.38 -1.77 41.62
N PHE A 87 -6.81 -2.83 41.04
CA PHE A 87 -7.45 -4.13 40.93
C PHE A 87 -7.83 -4.67 42.32
N PHE A 88 -6.88 -4.72 43.26
CA PHE A 88 -7.13 -5.26 44.59
C PHE A 88 -8.03 -4.36 45.48
N LYS A 89 -7.99 -3.05 45.25
CA LYS A 89 -8.81 -2.09 46.04
C LYS A 89 -10.23 -1.90 45.54
N LYS A 90 -10.43 -1.93 44.22
CA LYS A 90 -11.70 -1.53 43.57
C LYS A 90 -12.49 -2.68 43.01
N SER A 91 -11.84 -3.84 42.74
CA SER A 91 -12.54 -5.01 42.18
C SER A 91 -13.17 -5.86 43.33
N PRO A 92 -14.18 -6.68 43.03
CA PRO A 92 -14.78 -7.59 44.00
C PRO A 92 -13.91 -8.85 44.24
N PHE A 93 -12.64 -8.82 43.91
CA PHE A 93 -11.73 -9.98 43.99
C PHE A 93 -11.44 -10.39 45.45
N ASP A 94 -11.76 -11.64 45.78
CA ASP A 94 -11.39 -12.26 47.05
C ASP A 94 -10.81 -13.65 46.78
N LEU A 95 -9.55 -13.86 47.21
CA LEU A 95 -8.88 -15.15 47.08
C LEU A 95 -9.59 -16.31 47.72
N ALA A 96 -10.27 -16.07 48.85
CA ALA A 96 -11.00 -17.09 49.60
C ALA A 96 -12.36 -17.45 48.98
N GLN A 97 -12.90 -16.61 48.08
CA GLN A 97 -14.24 -16.77 47.53
C GLN A 97 -14.19 -16.90 45.99
N THR A 98 -14.10 -18.13 45.48
CA THR A 98 -14.00 -18.41 44.03
C THR A 98 -15.14 -17.82 43.19
N GLY A 99 -16.33 -17.61 43.77
CA GLY A 99 -17.45 -16.96 43.10
C GLY A 99 -17.21 -15.50 42.71
N THR A 100 -16.24 -14.82 43.35
CA THR A 100 -15.89 -13.42 43.07
C THR A 100 -14.92 -13.31 41.85
N TRP A 101 -14.23 -14.36 41.48
CA TRP A 101 -13.20 -14.34 40.45
C TRP A 101 -13.75 -13.96 39.07
N ILE A 102 -14.89 -14.54 38.67
CA ILE A 102 -15.55 -14.22 37.39
C ILE A 102 -16.02 -12.77 37.37
N GLN A 103 -16.51 -12.24 38.51
CA GLN A 103 -16.94 -10.86 38.65
C GLN A 103 -15.74 -9.89 38.56
N ALA A 104 -14.62 -10.25 39.19
CA ALA A 104 -13.35 -9.49 39.08
C ALA A 104 -12.79 -9.45 37.68
N LEU A 105 -12.83 -10.55 36.91
CA LEU A 105 -12.43 -10.59 35.50
C LEU A 105 -13.28 -9.68 34.61
N LYS A 106 -14.55 -9.46 34.96
CA LYS A 106 -15.46 -8.55 34.27
C LYS A 106 -15.36 -7.10 34.73
N HIS A 107 -14.55 -6.83 35.76
CA HIS A 107 -14.38 -5.48 36.27
C HIS A 107 -13.43 -4.64 35.42
N PRO A 108 -13.68 -3.33 35.23
CA PRO A 108 -12.83 -2.46 34.40
C PRO A 108 -11.36 -2.47 34.79
N THR A 109 -11.05 -2.55 36.10
CA THR A 109 -9.65 -2.59 36.60
C THR A 109 -8.87 -3.84 36.16
N PHE A 110 -9.55 -4.87 35.65
CA PHE A 110 -8.92 -6.04 35.06
C PHE A 110 -8.94 -6.00 33.53
N TYR A 111 -10.15 -5.84 32.92
CA TYR A 111 -10.26 -6.03 31.48
C TYR A 111 -9.59 -4.90 30.66
N VAL A 112 -9.49 -3.67 31.20
CA VAL A 112 -8.84 -2.57 30.49
C VAL A 112 -7.33 -2.81 30.38
N PRO A 113 -6.58 -3.08 31.47
CA PRO A 113 -5.17 -3.48 31.37
C PRO A 113 -4.94 -4.73 30.51
N ALA A 114 -5.80 -5.75 30.69
CA ALA A 114 -5.71 -6.97 29.88
C ALA A 114 -5.89 -6.68 28.38
N PHE A 115 -6.79 -5.77 28.03
CA PHE A 115 -6.98 -5.34 26.64
C PHE A 115 -5.77 -4.62 26.06
N ASN A 116 -5.10 -3.74 26.82
CA ASN A 116 -3.87 -3.08 26.41
C ASN A 116 -2.76 -4.10 26.12
N VAL A 117 -2.60 -5.10 26.99
CA VAL A 117 -1.67 -6.22 26.75
C VAL A 117 -2.03 -6.97 25.47
N LEU A 118 -3.29 -7.38 25.30
CA LEU A 118 -3.73 -8.16 24.13
C LEU A 118 -3.62 -7.36 22.83
N MET A 119 -3.86 -6.06 22.88
CA MET A 119 -3.85 -5.17 21.72
C MET A 119 -2.49 -5.13 21.04
N LEU A 120 -1.38 -5.16 21.79
CA LEU A 120 -0.02 -5.06 21.23
C LEU A 120 0.69 -6.42 21.03
N ILE A 121 0.04 -7.56 21.30
CA ILE A 121 0.56 -8.90 20.96
C ILE A 121 0.87 -9.00 19.45
N PRO A 122 -0.06 -8.65 18.51
CA PRO A 122 0.23 -8.74 17.08
C PRO A 122 1.41 -7.85 16.66
N PHE A 123 1.61 -6.71 17.31
CA PHE A 123 2.75 -5.82 17.02
C PHE A 123 4.08 -6.53 17.22
N GLY A 124 4.25 -7.22 18.35
CA GLY A 124 5.42 -8.03 18.65
C GLY A 124 5.64 -9.16 17.64
N MET A 125 4.55 -9.81 17.22
CA MET A 125 4.59 -10.86 16.19
C MET A 125 5.09 -10.30 14.84
N TYR A 126 4.56 -9.15 14.37
CA TYR A 126 5.03 -8.50 13.14
C TYR A 126 6.50 -8.07 13.23
N LEU A 127 6.92 -7.46 14.35
CA LEU A 127 8.28 -6.99 14.54
C LEU A 127 9.29 -8.14 14.50
N ARG A 128 8.97 -9.29 15.09
CA ARG A 128 9.82 -10.47 15.05
C ARG A 128 9.81 -11.15 13.67
N TYR A 129 8.63 -11.52 13.21
CA TYR A 129 8.47 -12.33 12.00
C TYR A 129 8.88 -11.60 10.74
N TYR A 130 8.27 -10.42 10.51
CA TYR A 130 8.43 -9.72 9.24
C TYR A 130 9.58 -8.71 9.26
N PHE A 131 9.69 -7.92 10.33
CA PHE A 131 10.72 -6.87 10.43
C PHE A 131 12.06 -7.39 10.96
N LYS A 132 12.12 -8.65 11.41
CA LYS A 132 13.35 -9.29 11.95
C LYS A 132 14.01 -8.49 13.08
N CYS A 133 13.19 -7.82 13.89
CA CYS A 133 13.69 -7.08 15.04
C CYS A 133 14.13 -8.06 16.14
N GLY A 134 15.27 -7.80 16.78
CA GLY A 134 15.65 -8.48 18.02
C GLY A 134 14.80 -7.99 19.19
N PHE A 135 14.78 -8.77 20.28
CA PHE A 135 13.92 -8.50 21.46
C PHE A 135 14.07 -7.07 22.00
N LYS A 136 15.29 -6.61 22.27
CA LYS A 136 15.55 -5.25 22.80
C LYS A 136 14.98 -4.15 21.88
N LYS A 137 15.17 -4.30 20.55
CA LYS A 137 14.65 -3.36 19.56
C LYS A 137 13.13 -3.39 19.52
N THR A 138 12.51 -4.57 19.65
CA THR A 138 11.07 -4.74 19.69
C THR A 138 10.47 -4.00 20.90
N ILE A 139 11.02 -4.20 22.09
CA ILE A 139 10.60 -3.53 23.32
C ILE A 139 10.72 -2.00 23.17
N LEU A 140 11.87 -1.51 22.69
CA LEU A 140 12.09 -0.08 22.49
C LEU A 140 11.09 0.53 21.51
N LEU A 141 10.89 -0.10 20.35
CA LEU A 141 9.94 0.38 19.33
C LEU A 141 8.52 0.41 19.87
N THR A 142 8.14 -0.57 20.69
CA THR A 142 6.80 -0.63 21.29
C THR A 142 6.63 0.46 22.35
N ALA A 143 7.64 0.65 23.22
CA ALA A 143 7.59 1.71 24.22
C ALA A 143 7.45 3.10 23.55
N LEU A 144 8.19 3.35 22.46
CA LEU A 144 8.08 4.58 21.68
C LEU A 144 6.70 4.71 20.99
N PHE A 145 6.17 3.62 20.46
CA PHE A 145 4.84 3.63 19.85
C PHE A 145 3.73 3.86 20.88
N SER A 146 3.81 3.19 22.04
CA SER A 146 2.89 3.41 23.15
C SER A 146 2.96 4.85 23.67
N LEU A 147 4.17 5.37 23.89
CA LEU A 147 4.37 6.76 24.27
C LEU A 147 3.77 7.74 23.24
N PHE A 148 3.91 7.44 21.95
CA PHE A 148 3.27 8.24 20.88
C PHE A 148 1.75 8.26 21.04
N LEU A 149 1.12 7.13 21.37
CA LEU A 149 -0.33 7.04 21.60
C LEU A 149 -0.74 7.88 22.83
N GLU A 150 0.01 7.76 23.95
CA GLU A 150 -0.24 8.55 25.16
C GLU A 150 -0.08 10.06 24.91
N LEU A 151 0.97 10.47 24.20
CA LEU A 151 1.19 11.87 23.84
C LEU A 151 0.10 12.40 22.89
N THR A 152 -0.45 11.56 22.02
CA THR A 152 -1.57 11.93 21.15
C THR A 152 -2.82 12.26 21.97
N GLN A 153 -3.11 11.47 23.01
CA GLN A 153 -4.23 11.72 23.93
C GLN A 153 -3.97 12.92 24.80
N LEU A 154 -2.79 13.02 25.40
CA LEU A 154 -2.38 14.12 26.27
C LEU A 154 -2.39 15.46 25.54
N SER A 155 -1.92 15.51 24.28
CA SER A 155 -1.93 16.75 23.47
C SER A 155 -3.35 17.18 23.05
N GLY A 156 -4.39 16.49 23.45
CA GLY A 156 -5.74 16.76 22.96
C GLY A 156 -5.85 16.59 21.45
N LEU A 157 -5.36 15.45 20.92
CA LEU A 157 -5.31 15.13 19.48
C LEU A 157 -4.56 16.20 18.69
N TYR A 158 -3.27 16.37 19.00
CA TYR A 158 -2.39 17.35 18.34
C TYR A 158 -2.88 18.79 18.48
N PHE A 159 -3.37 19.15 19.67
CA PHE A 159 -3.90 20.48 20.00
C PHE A 159 -5.19 20.87 19.24
N MET A 160 -5.91 19.88 18.68
CA MET A 160 -7.25 20.11 18.10
C MET A 160 -8.32 20.31 19.18
N TYR A 161 -8.07 19.80 20.38
CA TYR A 161 -8.91 19.99 21.56
C TYR A 161 -8.32 21.04 22.51
N PRO A 162 -9.14 21.72 23.33
CA PRO A 162 -8.66 22.75 24.24
C PRO A 162 -7.80 22.21 25.39
N GLY A 163 -7.78 20.89 25.61
CA GLY A 163 -7.00 20.20 26.62
C GLY A 163 -6.98 18.68 26.41
N PRO A 164 -6.27 17.94 27.27
CA PRO A 164 -6.26 16.48 27.22
C PRO A 164 -7.64 15.92 27.51
N TYR A 165 -8.05 14.91 26.76
CA TYR A 165 -9.37 14.26 26.93
C TYR A 165 -9.31 12.86 27.51
N ARG A 166 -8.11 12.31 27.68
CA ARG A 166 -7.83 11.05 28.37
C ARG A 166 -6.57 11.17 29.22
N LEU A 167 -6.52 10.36 30.27
CA LEU A 167 -5.37 10.24 31.13
C LEU A 167 -4.21 9.60 30.36
N ALA A 168 -3.06 10.27 30.33
CA ALA A 168 -1.81 9.66 29.87
C ALA A 168 -1.20 8.87 31.05
N ASP A 169 -1.09 7.55 30.86
CA ASP A 169 -0.73 6.63 31.93
C ASP A 169 0.53 5.82 31.59
N VAL A 170 1.51 5.86 32.51
CA VAL A 170 2.72 5.05 32.38
C VAL A 170 2.39 3.54 32.40
N ASP A 171 1.32 3.15 33.06
CA ASP A 171 0.88 1.76 33.11
C ASP A 171 0.45 1.25 31.72
N ASP A 172 -0.13 2.10 30.90
CA ASP A 172 -0.49 1.74 29.51
C ASP A 172 0.78 1.42 28.68
N ILE A 173 1.87 2.17 28.92
CA ILE A 173 3.15 1.88 28.27
C ILE A 173 3.71 0.52 28.73
N ILE A 174 3.62 0.24 30.04
CA ILE A 174 4.07 -1.04 30.62
C ILE A 174 3.25 -2.21 30.08
N GLN A 175 1.91 -2.08 30.08
CA GLN A 175 0.96 -3.10 29.60
C GLN A 175 1.17 -3.39 28.12
N ASN A 176 1.22 -2.35 27.29
CA ASN A 176 1.46 -2.42 25.85
C ASN A 176 2.81 -3.08 25.54
N THR A 177 3.86 -2.70 26.25
CA THR A 177 5.20 -3.27 26.08
C THR A 177 5.25 -4.73 26.51
N THR A 178 4.57 -5.07 27.59
CA THR A 178 4.44 -6.46 28.06
C THR A 178 3.71 -7.31 27.00
N GLY A 179 2.59 -6.84 26.47
CA GLY A 179 1.85 -7.51 25.40
C GLY A 179 2.70 -7.75 24.16
N CYS A 180 3.46 -6.76 23.76
CA CYS A 180 4.39 -6.91 22.64
C CYS A 180 5.52 -7.92 22.94
N GLY A 181 6.03 -7.97 24.17
CA GLY A 181 6.98 -8.98 24.61
C GLY A 181 6.42 -10.40 24.47
N VAL A 182 5.19 -10.62 24.92
CA VAL A 182 4.45 -11.89 24.70
C VAL A 182 4.30 -12.16 23.20
N GLY A 183 3.90 -11.17 22.43
CA GLY A 183 3.79 -11.27 20.97
C GLY A 183 5.11 -11.61 20.29
N TYR A 184 6.22 -11.06 20.77
CA TYR A 184 7.54 -11.42 20.28
C TYR A 184 7.83 -12.91 20.49
N LEU A 185 7.52 -13.46 21.66
CA LEU A 185 7.68 -14.90 21.93
C LEU A 185 6.78 -15.74 21.03
N LEU A 186 5.51 -15.37 20.90
CA LEU A 186 4.55 -16.05 20.02
C LEU A 186 4.91 -15.91 18.53
N GLY A 187 5.61 -14.88 18.14
CA GLY A 187 6.11 -14.68 16.78
C GLY A 187 7.02 -15.80 16.28
N TRP A 188 7.62 -16.61 17.18
CA TRP A 188 8.35 -17.82 16.82
C TRP A 188 7.47 -18.82 16.08
N PHE A 189 6.22 -18.97 16.49
CA PHE A 189 5.25 -19.83 15.82
C PHE A 189 4.98 -19.41 14.37
N LEU A 190 4.90 -18.09 14.10
CA LEU A 190 4.75 -17.58 12.73
C LEU A 190 5.98 -17.89 11.86
N VAL A 191 7.19 -17.80 12.44
CA VAL A 191 8.44 -18.14 11.73
C VAL A 191 8.47 -19.63 11.35
N TRP A 192 7.86 -20.48 12.16
CA TRP A 192 7.75 -21.92 11.88
C TRP A 192 6.67 -22.23 10.84
N LEU A 193 5.54 -21.52 10.85
CA LEU A 193 4.37 -21.80 10.01
C LEU A 193 4.44 -21.16 8.62
N LEU A 194 5.05 -19.98 8.51
CA LEU A 194 5.04 -19.16 7.30
C LEU A 194 6.45 -19.06 6.70
N PRO A 195 6.57 -18.85 5.38
CA PRO A 195 7.86 -18.61 4.73
C PRO A 195 8.56 -17.42 5.39
N THR A 196 9.86 -17.57 5.63
CA THR A 196 10.68 -16.50 6.19
C THR A 196 10.74 -15.30 5.23
N ARG A 197 11.06 -14.13 5.78
CA ARG A 197 11.24 -12.93 4.96
C ARG A 197 12.31 -13.11 3.88
N ASP A 198 13.36 -13.88 4.15
CA ASP A 198 14.44 -14.13 3.19
C ASP A 198 13.94 -14.97 2.02
N GLU A 199 13.17 -16.01 2.28
CA GLU A 199 12.53 -16.82 1.24
C GLU A 199 11.55 -15.99 0.40
N ILE A 200 10.76 -15.11 1.04
CA ILE A 200 9.87 -14.18 0.33
C ILE A 200 10.67 -13.22 -0.54
N ASP A 201 11.80 -12.69 -0.05
CA ASP A 201 12.67 -11.77 -0.75
C ASP A 201 13.36 -12.48 -1.93
N GLU A 202 13.90 -13.67 -1.72
CA GLU A 202 14.54 -14.51 -2.75
C GLU A 202 13.57 -14.87 -3.87
N HIS A 203 12.38 -15.40 -3.53
CA HIS A 203 11.33 -15.67 -4.52
C HIS A 203 10.98 -14.43 -5.32
N SER A 204 10.92 -13.26 -4.67
CA SER A 204 10.61 -11.99 -5.34
C SER A 204 11.71 -11.57 -6.30
N PHE A 205 12.99 -11.73 -5.94
CA PHE A 205 14.12 -11.47 -6.84
C PHE A 205 14.10 -12.42 -8.04
N ARG A 206 13.85 -13.72 -7.82
CA ARG A 206 13.76 -14.73 -8.88
C ARG A 206 12.68 -14.38 -9.90
N VAL A 207 11.47 -14.09 -9.45
CA VAL A 207 10.37 -13.64 -10.33
C VAL A 207 10.68 -12.30 -10.99
N GLY A 208 11.38 -11.39 -10.29
CA GLY A 208 11.71 -10.04 -10.74
C GLY A 208 12.77 -9.96 -11.85
N THR A 209 13.46 -11.05 -12.18
CA THR A 209 14.35 -11.13 -13.35
C THR A 209 13.56 -10.99 -14.65
N ARG A 210 12.30 -11.39 -14.68
CA ARG A 210 11.38 -11.21 -15.80
C ARG A 210 10.53 -9.96 -15.59
N VAL A 211 10.23 -9.26 -16.70
CA VAL A 211 9.37 -8.08 -16.66
C VAL A 211 7.93 -8.54 -16.84
N SER A 212 7.12 -8.40 -15.79
CA SER A 212 5.71 -8.78 -15.82
C SER A 212 4.86 -7.74 -16.57
N GLY A 213 3.71 -8.18 -17.13
CA GLY A 213 2.76 -7.29 -17.79
C GLY A 213 2.26 -6.18 -16.87
N PHE A 214 2.04 -6.49 -15.59
CA PHE A 214 1.65 -5.48 -14.61
C PHE A 214 2.74 -4.41 -14.38
N ARG A 215 4.02 -4.81 -14.36
CA ARG A 215 5.16 -3.89 -14.27
C ARG A 215 5.25 -2.99 -15.50
N MET A 216 4.97 -3.54 -16.69
CA MET A 216 4.90 -2.76 -17.94
C MET A 216 3.73 -1.78 -17.92
N GLY A 217 2.52 -2.24 -17.61
CA GLY A 217 1.33 -1.40 -17.52
C GLY A 217 1.49 -0.24 -16.53
N LEU A 218 2.09 -0.52 -15.36
CA LEU A 218 2.38 0.50 -14.36
C LEU A 218 3.41 1.53 -14.87
N ALA A 219 4.42 1.10 -15.65
CA ALA A 219 5.38 2.03 -16.24
C ALA A 219 4.69 2.98 -17.23
N PHE A 220 3.82 2.47 -18.11
CA PHE A 220 3.03 3.30 -19.01
C PHE A 220 2.11 4.25 -18.24
N LEU A 221 1.43 3.79 -17.20
CA LEU A 221 0.59 4.64 -16.36
C LEU A 221 1.39 5.80 -15.77
N ILE A 222 2.57 5.53 -15.21
CA ILE A 222 3.47 6.55 -14.66
C ILE A 222 3.91 7.53 -15.76
N ASP A 223 4.33 7.02 -16.92
CA ASP A 223 4.76 7.85 -18.04
C ASP A 223 3.63 8.77 -18.50
N PHE A 224 2.41 8.26 -18.70
CA PHE A 224 1.26 9.06 -19.13
C PHE A 224 0.84 10.08 -18.08
N VAL A 225 0.79 9.73 -16.79
CA VAL A 225 0.47 10.69 -15.72
C VAL A 225 1.50 11.81 -15.67
N MET A 226 2.79 11.49 -15.71
CA MET A 226 3.85 12.49 -15.71
C MET A 226 3.79 13.41 -16.94
N LEU A 227 3.54 12.83 -18.12
CA LEU A 227 3.41 13.62 -19.35
C LEU A 227 2.16 14.50 -19.36
N SER A 228 1.04 14.01 -18.82
CA SER A 228 -0.18 14.81 -18.70
C SER A 228 0.03 16.01 -17.74
N LEU A 229 0.71 15.79 -16.61
CA LEU A 229 1.06 16.87 -15.67
C LEU A 229 2.04 17.88 -16.29
N LEU A 230 3.04 17.39 -17.02
CA LEU A 230 3.99 18.25 -17.74
C LEU A 230 3.27 19.05 -18.83
N TYR A 231 2.39 18.40 -19.59
CA TYR A 231 1.63 19.02 -20.66
C TYR A 231 0.71 20.13 -20.13
N ALA A 232 0.05 19.93 -19.01
CA ALA A 232 -0.78 20.96 -18.38
C ALA A 232 -0.03 22.25 -18.03
N VAL A 233 1.30 22.18 -17.89
CA VAL A 233 2.18 23.35 -17.72
C VAL A 233 2.58 23.92 -19.08
N ILE A 234 2.98 23.07 -20.03
CA ILE A 234 3.44 23.46 -21.37
C ILE A 234 2.32 24.14 -22.16
N GLU A 235 1.10 23.61 -22.12
CA GLU A 235 -0.08 24.14 -22.82
C GLU A 235 -0.38 25.61 -22.45
N ARG A 236 -0.01 26.04 -21.24
CA ARG A 236 -0.14 27.43 -20.80
C ARG A 236 0.90 28.37 -21.41
N LEU A 237 2.00 27.81 -21.93
CA LEU A 237 3.15 28.56 -22.46
C LEU A 237 3.16 28.55 -23.99
N GLU A 238 2.79 27.41 -24.59
CA GLU A 238 2.94 27.16 -26.03
C GLU A 238 1.80 26.26 -26.56
N THR A 239 1.37 26.50 -27.80
CA THR A 239 0.30 25.73 -28.49
C THR A 239 0.84 24.46 -29.14
N ILE A 240 1.52 23.61 -28.38
CA ILE A 240 2.05 22.33 -28.87
C ILE A 240 1.00 21.22 -28.68
N PRO A 241 0.64 20.46 -29.73
CA PRO A 241 -0.32 19.36 -29.58
C PRO A 241 0.21 18.26 -28.64
N TYR A 242 -0.63 17.74 -27.74
CA TYR A 242 -0.24 16.69 -26.79
C TYR A 242 0.33 15.44 -27.48
N VAL A 243 -0.20 15.08 -28.65
CA VAL A 243 0.30 13.94 -29.44
C VAL A 243 1.78 14.12 -29.85
N ALA A 244 2.22 15.36 -30.12
CA ALA A 244 3.61 15.65 -30.45
C ALA A 244 4.52 15.42 -29.22
N VAL A 245 4.09 15.84 -28.04
CA VAL A 245 4.80 15.58 -26.77
C VAL A 245 4.93 14.08 -26.52
N LEU A 246 3.86 13.33 -26.71
CA LEU A 246 3.88 11.86 -26.58
C LEU A 246 4.84 11.22 -27.59
N ALA A 247 4.78 11.63 -28.86
CA ALA A 247 5.60 11.07 -29.93
C ALA A 247 7.10 11.33 -29.65
N VAL A 248 7.48 12.55 -29.30
CA VAL A 248 8.85 12.91 -28.92
C VAL A 248 9.29 12.08 -27.72
N TYR A 249 8.48 11.97 -26.70
CA TYR A 249 8.84 11.23 -25.48
C TYR A 249 9.04 9.74 -25.74
N PHE A 250 8.08 9.04 -26.34
CA PHE A 250 8.15 7.59 -26.52
C PHE A 250 9.10 7.17 -27.64
N ALA A 251 9.37 8.03 -28.63
CA ALA A 251 10.31 7.74 -29.71
C ALA A 251 11.75 8.13 -29.36
N LEU A 252 12.00 9.29 -28.73
CA LEU A 252 13.34 9.82 -28.57
C LEU A 252 13.97 9.52 -27.20
N ILE A 253 13.21 9.59 -26.10
CA ILE A 253 13.78 9.36 -24.77
C ILE A 253 14.42 7.96 -24.62
N PRO A 254 13.79 6.86 -25.11
CA PRO A 254 14.41 5.54 -25.01
C PRO A 254 15.63 5.33 -25.91
N LEU A 255 15.89 6.21 -26.89
CA LEU A 255 17.09 6.10 -27.72
C LEU A 255 18.38 6.18 -26.90
N TRP A 256 18.41 7.05 -25.90
CA TRP A 256 19.62 7.29 -25.10
C TRP A 256 19.96 6.11 -24.18
N ARG A 257 19.00 5.62 -23.38
CA ARG A 257 19.27 4.58 -22.37
C ARG A 257 18.41 3.32 -22.51
N GLY A 258 17.62 3.22 -23.57
CA GLY A 258 16.69 2.10 -23.79
C GLY A 258 15.51 2.08 -22.82
N LYS A 259 15.14 3.22 -22.21
CA LYS A 259 14.08 3.26 -21.21
C LYS A 259 13.40 4.61 -21.13
N THR A 260 12.08 4.60 -20.86
CA THR A 260 11.30 5.75 -20.44
C THR A 260 11.53 6.05 -18.95
N LEU A 261 10.93 7.14 -18.44
CA LEU A 261 11.01 7.47 -17.00
C LEU A 261 10.29 6.41 -16.15
N GLY A 262 9.10 5.95 -16.55
CA GLY A 262 8.39 4.87 -15.88
C GLY A 262 9.17 3.57 -15.84
N MET A 263 9.80 3.19 -16.98
CA MET A 263 10.69 2.02 -17.03
C MET A 263 11.92 2.19 -16.12
N ALA A 264 12.51 3.39 -16.08
CA ALA A 264 13.66 3.68 -15.22
C ALA A 264 13.27 3.60 -13.73
N LEU A 265 12.09 4.12 -13.37
CA LEU A 265 11.56 4.07 -12.02
C LEU A 265 11.33 2.63 -11.58
N LEU A 266 10.79 1.79 -12.46
CA LEU A 266 10.47 0.38 -12.18
C LEU A 266 11.61 -0.59 -12.52
N LYS A 267 12.83 -0.09 -12.85
CA LYS A 267 14.04 -0.90 -13.03
C LYS A 267 13.98 -1.93 -14.16
N PHE A 268 13.57 -1.52 -15.35
CA PHE A 268 13.70 -2.33 -16.58
C PHE A 268 14.00 -1.46 -17.80
N ARG A 269 14.36 -2.07 -18.91
CA ARG A 269 14.72 -1.41 -20.17
C ARG A 269 14.23 -2.18 -21.38
N LEU A 270 14.19 -1.49 -22.52
CA LEU A 270 14.00 -2.09 -23.84
C LEU A 270 15.29 -2.74 -24.32
N HIS A 271 15.17 -3.90 -24.92
CA HIS A 271 16.22 -4.60 -25.64
C HIS A 271 15.77 -4.88 -27.07
N PHE A 272 16.70 -4.76 -28.03
CA PHE A 272 16.47 -5.04 -29.42
C PHE A 272 17.69 -5.77 -29.96
N ASP A 273 17.51 -6.86 -30.69
CA ASP A 273 18.59 -7.65 -31.26
C ASP A 273 19.31 -6.92 -32.40
N LYS A 274 18.56 -6.16 -33.22
CA LYS A 274 19.09 -5.45 -34.40
C LYS A 274 18.41 -4.09 -34.56
N GLN A 275 19.09 -3.16 -35.26
CA GLN A 275 18.55 -1.85 -35.66
C GLN A 275 17.88 -1.07 -34.51
N LYS A 276 18.52 -1.02 -33.35
CA LYS A 276 17.99 -0.44 -32.12
C LYS A 276 17.33 0.94 -32.32
N TRP A 277 17.98 1.85 -33.07
CA TRP A 277 17.52 3.22 -33.29
C TRP A 277 16.18 3.27 -34.04
N LEU A 278 16.11 2.62 -35.19
CA LEU A 278 14.93 2.61 -36.05
C LEU A 278 13.75 1.94 -35.34
N ARG A 279 13.99 0.81 -34.67
CA ARG A 279 12.97 0.04 -33.96
C ARG A 279 12.46 0.78 -32.71
N THR A 280 13.32 1.53 -32.03
CA THR A 280 12.91 2.36 -30.90
C THR A 280 11.95 3.47 -31.32
N ILE A 281 12.29 4.20 -32.42
CA ILE A 281 11.43 5.24 -32.99
C ILE A 281 10.10 4.65 -33.44
N TRP A 282 10.17 3.56 -34.24
CA TRP A 282 8.98 2.87 -34.72
C TRP A 282 8.07 2.41 -33.60
N ARG A 283 8.64 1.79 -32.56
CA ARG A 283 7.89 1.43 -31.36
C ARG A 283 7.25 2.64 -30.70
N GLY A 284 7.94 3.75 -30.57
CA GLY A 284 7.42 4.98 -29.96
C GLY A 284 6.18 5.49 -30.69
N ILE A 285 6.21 5.52 -32.03
CA ILE A 285 5.08 5.88 -32.88
C ILE A 285 3.90 4.92 -32.66
N LEU A 286 4.16 3.61 -32.63
CA LEU A 286 3.12 2.60 -32.39
C LEU A 286 2.52 2.69 -30.98
N VAL A 287 3.30 3.04 -29.95
CA VAL A 287 2.79 3.28 -28.58
C VAL A 287 1.80 4.43 -28.56
N VAL A 288 2.13 5.54 -29.24
CA VAL A 288 1.22 6.70 -29.37
C VAL A 288 -0.04 6.31 -30.17
N GLY A 289 0.13 5.56 -31.25
CA GLY A 289 -0.98 5.02 -32.01
C GLY A 289 -1.93 4.19 -31.15
N TYR A 290 -1.37 3.26 -30.38
CA TYR A 290 -2.14 2.34 -29.56
C TYR A 290 -2.85 3.04 -28.38
N PHE A 291 -2.12 3.80 -27.56
CA PHE A 291 -2.69 4.35 -26.32
C PHE A 291 -3.37 5.71 -26.48
N TYR A 292 -3.08 6.45 -27.54
CA TYR A 292 -3.65 7.79 -27.75
C TYR A 292 -4.55 7.86 -28.98
N LEU A 293 -4.02 7.52 -30.19
CA LEU A 293 -4.79 7.74 -31.43
C LEU A 293 -6.00 6.82 -31.57
N ILE A 294 -5.87 5.54 -31.17
CA ILE A 294 -7.03 4.60 -31.23
C ILE A 294 -8.17 5.05 -30.32
N PRO A 295 -7.97 5.26 -29.00
CA PRO A 295 -9.06 5.74 -28.14
C PRO A 295 -9.62 7.08 -28.59
N GLN A 296 -8.75 8.03 -28.95
CA GLN A 296 -9.16 9.37 -29.38
C GLN A 296 -9.97 9.34 -30.66
N GLY A 297 -9.56 8.50 -31.62
CA GLY A 297 -10.30 8.29 -32.86
C GLY A 297 -11.69 7.69 -32.63
N LEU A 298 -11.81 6.70 -31.74
CA LEU A 298 -13.10 6.13 -31.35
C LEU A 298 -14.00 7.16 -30.68
N PHE A 299 -13.47 7.95 -29.74
CA PHE A 299 -14.22 9.05 -29.11
C PHE A 299 -14.65 10.11 -30.12
N TYR A 300 -13.78 10.50 -31.05
CA TYR A 300 -14.09 11.47 -32.08
C TYR A 300 -15.23 10.97 -33.00
N LEU A 301 -15.19 9.71 -33.42
CA LEU A 301 -16.27 9.11 -34.22
C LEU A 301 -17.60 9.07 -33.45
N ILE A 302 -17.57 8.73 -32.17
CA ILE A 302 -18.75 8.77 -31.30
C ILE A 302 -19.32 10.20 -31.23
N SER A 303 -18.45 11.20 -31.07
CA SER A 303 -18.88 12.62 -31.00
C SER A 303 -19.48 13.14 -32.29
N LEU A 304 -18.92 12.76 -33.44
CA LEU A 304 -19.48 13.09 -34.76
C LEU A 304 -20.90 12.50 -34.93
N LEU A 305 -21.07 11.23 -34.63
CA LEU A 305 -22.38 10.59 -34.74
C LEU A 305 -23.38 11.16 -33.75
N ASN A 306 -22.94 11.61 -32.59
CA ASN A 306 -23.81 12.22 -31.58
C ASN A 306 -24.24 13.65 -31.96
N SER A 307 -23.43 14.39 -32.74
CA SER A 307 -23.80 15.72 -33.25
C SER A 307 -24.87 15.67 -34.33
N ASP A 308 -24.96 14.57 -35.06
CA ASP A 308 -25.93 14.34 -36.15
C ASP A 308 -27.24 13.70 -35.66
N LEU A 309 -27.43 13.55 -34.32
CA LEU A 309 -28.67 12.96 -33.74
C LEU A 309 -29.97 13.80 -33.95
N THR A 310 -29.94 14.85 -34.75
CA THR A 310 -31.16 15.55 -35.20
C THR A 310 -32.09 14.65 -36.05
N ASP A 311 -31.55 13.64 -36.69
CA ASP A 311 -32.28 12.52 -37.31
C ASP A 311 -32.17 11.29 -36.38
N ASN A 312 -33.20 11.07 -35.56
CA ASN A 312 -33.36 9.91 -34.65
C ASN A 312 -33.35 8.57 -35.40
N SER A 313 -32.35 8.30 -36.24
CA SER A 313 -32.27 7.05 -36.96
C SER A 313 -31.75 5.94 -36.07
N LEU A 314 -32.44 4.82 -36.04
CA LEU A 314 -32.03 3.59 -35.36
C LEU A 314 -30.59 3.18 -35.78
N LEU A 315 -30.19 3.56 -37.00
CA LEU A 315 -28.87 3.32 -37.57
C LEU A 315 -27.78 4.10 -36.78
N THR A 316 -27.99 5.39 -36.54
CA THR A 316 -27.03 6.23 -35.82
C THR A 316 -26.79 5.72 -34.38
N LEU A 317 -27.88 5.35 -33.68
CA LEU A 317 -27.78 4.76 -32.34
C LEU A 317 -27.03 3.42 -32.37
N SER A 318 -27.29 2.56 -33.36
CA SER A 318 -26.59 1.27 -33.48
C SER A 318 -25.09 1.45 -33.76
N MET A 319 -24.72 2.46 -34.56
CA MET A 319 -23.32 2.79 -34.82
C MET A 319 -22.58 3.32 -33.54
N ILE A 320 -23.23 4.19 -32.76
CA ILE A 320 -22.70 4.68 -31.48
C ILE A 320 -22.48 3.50 -30.54
N LEU A 321 -23.45 2.59 -30.41
CA LEU A 321 -23.31 1.40 -29.57
C LEU A 321 -22.18 0.50 -30.06
N LEU A 322 -22.02 0.29 -31.36
CA LEU A 322 -20.91 -0.49 -31.92
C LEU A 322 -19.54 0.10 -31.58
N LEU A 323 -19.39 1.42 -31.72
CA LEU A 323 -18.15 2.11 -31.37
C LEU A 323 -17.87 2.06 -29.86
N PHE A 324 -18.89 2.16 -29.01
CA PHE A 324 -18.77 1.98 -27.58
C PHE A 324 -18.32 0.55 -27.23
N PHE A 325 -18.89 -0.48 -27.85
CA PHE A 325 -18.44 -1.86 -27.69
C PHE A 325 -17.01 -2.07 -28.20
N ALA A 326 -16.61 -1.41 -29.30
CA ALA A 326 -15.24 -1.46 -29.79
C ALA A 326 -14.25 -0.85 -28.79
N LEU A 327 -14.59 0.28 -28.15
CA LEU A 327 -13.80 0.88 -27.09
C LEU A 327 -13.71 -0.03 -25.86
N LEU A 328 -14.83 -0.61 -25.45
CA LEU A 328 -14.85 -1.56 -24.32
C LEU A 328 -13.98 -2.80 -24.61
N LEU A 329 -14.10 -3.36 -25.81
CA LEU A 329 -13.29 -4.51 -26.25
C LEU A 329 -11.81 -4.15 -26.25
N TYR A 330 -11.44 -2.95 -26.75
CA TYR A 330 -10.06 -2.45 -26.72
C TYR A 330 -9.53 -2.39 -25.28
N LEU A 331 -10.31 -1.85 -24.32
CA LEU A 331 -9.92 -1.78 -22.92
C LEU A 331 -9.75 -3.17 -22.30
N ILE A 332 -10.68 -4.08 -22.57
CA ILE A 332 -10.62 -5.47 -22.09
C ILE A 332 -9.39 -6.19 -22.64
N LEU A 333 -9.11 -6.05 -23.95
CA LEU A 333 -7.93 -6.67 -24.56
C LEU A 333 -6.64 -6.08 -24.01
N THR A 334 -6.57 -4.77 -23.80
CA THR A 334 -5.41 -4.10 -23.19
C THR A 334 -5.17 -4.62 -21.76
N LEU A 335 -6.23 -4.73 -20.97
CA LEU A 335 -6.16 -5.29 -19.61
C LEU A 335 -5.76 -6.76 -19.63
N ALA A 336 -6.31 -7.56 -20.55
CA ALA A 336 -5.94 -8.96 -20.71
C ALA A 336 -4.46 -9.15 -21.07
N ILE A 337 -3.89 -8.31 -21.92
CA ILE A 337 -2.45 -8.32 -22.25
C ILE A 337 -1.61 -8.13 -20.98
N VAL A 338 -1.99 -7.17 -20.12
CA VAL A 338 -1.32 -6.87 -18.85
C VAL A 338 -1.44 -8.06 -17.88
N LEU A 339 -2.66 -8.57 -17.67
CA LEU A 339 -2.95 -9.63 -16.70
C LEU A 339 -2.35 -10.98 -17.10
N LEU A 340 -2.36 -11.31 -18.39
CA LEU A 340 -1.82 -12.56 -18.93
C LEU A 340 -0.32 -12.50 -19.24
N ASN A 341 0.37 -11.42 -18.84
CA ASN A 341 1.80 -11.20 -19.10
C ASN A 341 2.18 -11.34 -20.60
N ARG A 342 1.32 -10.88 -21.50
CA ARG A 342 1.57 -10.94 -22.94
C ARG A 342 2.29 -9.66 -23.39
N ARG A 343 3.04 -9.77 -24.50
CA ARG A 343 3.65 -8.60 -25.16
C ARG A 343 2.56 -7.79 -25.84
N PHE A 344 2.64 -6.47 -25.75
CA PHE A 344 1.75 -5.57 -26.48
C PHE A 344 1.95 -5.71 -28.00
N PRO A 345 0.89 -5.42 -28.82
CA PRO A 345 1.00 -5.49 -30.28
C PRO A 345 2.14 -4.63 -30.84
N PHE A 346 2.31 -3.42 -30.32
CA PHE A 346 3.38 -2.52 -30.73
C PHE A 346 4.78 -3.04 -30.40
N ASP A 347 4.96 -3.79 -29.32
CA ASP A 347 6.25 -4.41 -28.97
C ASP A 347 6.57 -5.57 -29.92
N ARG A 348 5.56 -6.36 -30.30
CA ARG A 348 5.72 -7.46 -31.27
C ARG A 348 6.10 -6.93 -32.65
N LEU A 349 5.40 -5.89 -33.11
CA LEU A 349 5.64 -5.26 -34.41
C LEU A 349 7.02 -4.59 -34.48
N ALA A 350 7.49 -4.01 -33.38
CA ALA A 350 8.83 -3.40 -33.31
C ALA A 350 9.93 -4.42 -32.98
N GLY A 351 9.60 -5.66 -32.61
CA GLY A 351 10.57 -6.65 -32.15
C GLY A 351 11.25 -6.23 -30.84
N ALA A 352 10.51 -5.57 -29.97
CA ALA A 352 11.01 -5.11 -28.67
C ALA A 352 10.88 -6.21 -27.62
N GLU A 353 11.93 -6.36 -26.81
CA GLU A 353 11.95 -7.17 -25.61
C GLU A 353 12.20 -6.31 -24.38
N TYR A 354 11.83 -6.84 -23.21
CA TYR A 354 12.04 -6.15 -21.95
C TYR A 354 13.03 -6.90 -21.08
N GLU A 355 14.02 -6.19 -20.58
CA GLU A 355 15.05 -6.70 -19.69
C GLU A 355 14.97 -6.04 -18.33
N SER A 356 14.94 -6.84 -17.26
CA SER A 356 15.00 -6.33 -15.89
C SER A 356 16.40 -5.80 -15.56
N THR A 357 16.47 -4.61 -14.97
CA THR A 357 17.74 -4.00 -14.50
C THR A 357 17.88 -4.07 -12.97
N VAL A 358 17.09 -4.91 -12.32
CA VAL A 358 17.23 -5.19 -10.88
C VAL A 358 18.50 -6.00 -10.65
N ARG A 359 19.34 -5.55 -9.72
CA ARG A 359 20.56 -6.27 -9.35
C ARG A 359 20.19 -7.44 -8.45
N VAL A 360 20.30 -8.64 -8.96
CA VAL A 360 20.21 -9.87 -8.17
C VAL A 360 21.56 -10.14 -7.53
N LYS A 361 21.64 -10.52 -6.27
CA LYS A 361 22.89 -10.97 -5.65
C LYS A 361 23.40 -12.19 -6.42
N LYS A 362 24.67 -12.18 -6.82
CA LYS A 362 25.29 -13.27 -7.61
C LYS A 362 25.19 -14.64 -6.96
N GLU A 363 25.04 -14.71 -5.64
CA GLU A 363 24.85 -15.94 -4.88
C GLU A 363 23.54 -16.67 -5.23
N LEU A 364 22.45 -15.93 -5.51
CA LEU A 364 21.14 -16.49 -5.87
C LEU A 364 21.11 -17.08 -7.31
N LEU A 365 22.05 -16.72 -8.16
CA LEU A 365 22.13 -17.23 -9.53
C LEU A 365 23.00 -18.50 -9.64
N LYS A 366 23.84 -18.81 -8.64
CA LYS A 366 24.69 -20.02 -8.63
C LYS A 366 23.88 -21.28 -8.36
N ASP A 367 22.86 -21.21 -7.51
CA ASP A 367 22.03 -22.35 -7.14
C ASP A 367 21.21 -22.89 -8.34
N GLU A 368 20.88 -22.05 -9.34
CA GLU A 368 20.17 -22.53 -10.55
C GLU A 368 21.06 -23.34 -11.50
N THR A 369 22.36 -23.08 -11.52
CA THR A 369 23.31 -23.83 -12.37
C THR A 369 23.71 -25.18 -11.75
N GLU A 370 23.59 -25.33 -10.45
CA GLU A 370 23.86 -26.60 -9.74
C GLU A 370 22.63 -27.50 -9.63
N SER A 371 21.41 -26.94 -9.57
CA SER A 371 20.16 -27.72 -9.54
C SER A 371 19.66 -28.17 -10.91
N SER A 372 20.25 -27.70 -12.01
CA SER A 372 19.93 -28.10 -13.38
C SER A 372 20.94 -29.10 -13.99
N LYS A 373 21.90 -29.55 -13.21
CA LYS A 373 22.79 -30.67 -13.50
C LYS A 373 22.38 -31.89 -12.69
#